data_feb5419d86bf93b7910e00899e49e23a
#
_entry.id   feb5419d86bf93b7910e00899e49e23a
#
_cell.length_a   1.000
_cell.length_b   1.000
_cell.length_c   1.000
_cell.angle_alpha   90.00
_cell.angle_beta   90.00
_cell.angle_gamma   90.00
#
_symmetry.space_group_name_H-M   'P 1'
#
loop_
_entity.id
_entity.type
_entity.pdbx_description
1 polymer ?
#
loop_
_entity_poly.entity_id
_entity_poly.type
_entity_poly.pdbx_seq_one_letter_code
_entity_poly.pdbx_strand_id
1 'polypeptide(L)'
;MSAGHINLDILLDRIQEDAIASTTDAVSEIRKRYPALSESEALEIHALVRGAMVHDQDRASLVVTAPPTFAMKTRTTKIAVQEMLAGAKSSILLTGYSLSGYFGDLADCIISKSQSGVFVKFFVNDIDSQTGFDKLLRYKGRFLKIYDYKNAEDKMAALHAKVISVDQRETLITSANLSYHGQEGNIELGTRIESKEIAKQVEDVFTLLLFAKVFHEV
;
A
#
# COMPACT_ATOMS: atom_id res chain seq x y z
N MET A 1 14.09 33.48 -9.69
CA MET A 1 14.89 32.39 -9.10
C MET A 1 16.35 32.64 -9.45
N SER A 2 17.26 32.66 -8.46
CA SER A 2 18.67 32.95 -8.72
C SER A 2 19.34 31.77 -9.41
N ALA A 3 20.33 32.03 -10.28
CA ALA A 3 21.11 31.01 -11.01
C ALA A 3 21.74 29.92 -10.08
N GLY A 4 21.87 30.22 -8.79
CA GLY A 4 22.38 29.28 -7.80
C GLY A 4 21.42 28.15 -7.45
N HIS A 5 20.11 28.37 -7.50
CA HIS A 5 19.12 27.33 -7.20
C HIS A 5 19.01 26.30 -8.34
N ILE A 6 18.98 26.75 -9.59
CA ILE A 6 18.90 25.86 -10.75
C ILE A 6 20.09 24.87 -10.80
N ASN A 7 21.30 25.37 -10.48
CA ASN A 7 22.46 24.49 -10.43
C ASN A 7 22.46 23.48 -9.29
N LEU A 8 21.77 23.75 -8.18
CA LEU A 8 21.66 22.79 -7.07
C LEU A 8 20.67 21.68 -7.41
N ASP A 9 19.54 22.00 -8.02
CA ASP A 9 18.55 21.02 -8.45
C ASP A 9 19.15 20.02 -9.45
N ILE A 10 19.91 20.51 -10.44
CA ILE A 10 20.63 19.64 -11.40
C ILE A 10 21.63 18.73 -10.69
N LEU A 11 22.34 19.22 -9.68
CA LEU A 11 23.26 18.41 -8.89
C LEU A 11 22.53 17.33 -8.09
N LEU A 12 21.39 17.66 -7.49
CA LEU A 12 20.57 16.71 -6.74
C LEU A 12 20.01 15.63 -7.66
N ASP A 13 19.51 15.99 -8.86
CA ASP A 13 19.03 15.05 -9.87
C ASP A 13 20.14 14.06 -10.27
N ARG A 14 21.36 14.53 -10.47
CA ARG A 14 22.50 13.66 -10.79
C ARG A 14 22.86 12.70 -9.64
N ILE A 15 22.84 13.18 -8.39
CA ILE A 15 23.05 12.29 -7.23
C ILE A 15 21.95 11.23 -7.15
N GLN A 16 20.73 11.57 -7.54
CA GLN A 16 19.63 10.63 -7.62
C GLN A 16 19.82 9.60 -8.75
N GLU A 17 20.29 10.04 -9.91
CA GLU A 17 20.67 9.14 -11.02
C GLU A 17 21.79 8.17 -10.58
N ASP A 18 22.83 8.67 -9.89
CA ASP A 18 23.89 7.85 -9.31
C ASP A 18 23.33 6.81 -8.31
N ALA A 19 22.31 7.18 -7.54
CA ALA A 19 21.68 6.25 -6.60
C ALA A 19 20.99 5.08 -7.33
N ILE A 20 20.37 5.35 -8.48
CA ILE A 20 19.67 4.36 -9.31
C ILE A 20 20.70 3.49 -10.06
N ALA A 21 21.73 4.12 -10.66
CA ALA A 21 22.75 3.46 -11.47
C ALA A 21 23.90 2.82 -10.65
N SER A 22 23.94 3.08 -9.34
CA SER A 22 25.04 2.68 -8.46
C SER A 22 26.41 3.24 -8.88
N THR A 23 26.43 4.49 -9.38
CA THR A 23 27.62 5.24 -9.79
C THR A 23 27.99 6.33 -8.79
N THR A 24 29.05 7.09 -9.08
CA THR A 24 29.54 8.23 -8.31
C THR A 24 29.85 9.43 -9.20
N ASP A 25 29.18 9.54 -10.35
CA ASP A 25 29.50 10.52 -11.38
C ASP A 25 29.26 11.96 -10.90
N ALA A 26 28.27 12.16 -10.01
CA ALA A 26 27.96 13.46 -9.41
C ALA A 26 29.06 14.00 -8.50
N VAL A 27 30.02 13.18 -8.04
CA VAL A 27 31.16 13.64 -7.19
C VAL A 27 31.98 14.70 -7.90
N SER A 28 32.19 14.53 -9.21
CA SER A 28 32.91 15.55 -10.02
C SER A 28 32.16 16.89 -10.07
N GLU A 29 30.85 16.88 -10.11
CA GLU A 29 30.01 18.07 -10.11
C GLU A 29 29.98 18.75 -8.73
N ILE A 30 30.00 17.96 -7.64
CA ILE A 30 30.16 18.48 -6.26
C ILE A 30 31.47 19.26 -6.16
N ARG A 31 32.58 18.69 -6.63
CA ARG A 31 33.92 19.35 -6.59
C ARG A 31 34.00 20.59 -7.47
N LYS A 32 33.36 20.58 -8.65
CA LYS A 32 33.28 21.79 -9.49
C LYS A 32 32.55 22.93 -8.79
N ARG A 33 31.50 22.63 -8.05
CA ARG A 33 30.70 23.61 -7.32
C ARG A 33 31.36 24.09 -6.04
N TYR A 34 32.08 23.20 -5.37
CA TYR A 34 32.76 23.43 -4.10
C TYR A 34 34.25 23.08 -4.21
N PRO A 35 35.07 23.93 -4.86
CA PRO A 35 36.47 23.61 -5.16
C PRO A 35 37.37 23.43 -3.93
N ALA A 36 36.94 23.90 -2.75
CA ALA A 36 37.67 23.72 -1.50
C ALA A 36 37.58 22.30 -0.93
N LEU A 37 36.65 21.46 -1.41
CA LEU A 37 36.52 20.10 -0.94
C LEU A 37 37.57 19.20 -1.55
N SER A 38 38.17 18.36 -0.72
CA SER A 38 38.95 17.20 -1.20
C SER A 38 38.03 16.17 -1.87
N GLU A 39 38.62 15.24 -2.61
CA GLU A 39 37.87 14.16 -3.25
C GLU A 39 37.16 13.26 -2.21
N SER A 40 37.83 12.98 -1.08
CA SER A 40 37.27 12.19 0.01
C SER A 40 36.04 12.87 0.64
N GLU A 41 36.09 14.18 0.89
CA GLU A 41 34.98 14.94 1.44
C GLU A 41 33.81 15.02 0.46
N ALA A 42 34.08 15.18 -0.84
CA ALA A 42 33.06 15.18 -1.87
C ALA A 42 32.37 13.80 -2.00
N LEU A 43 33.11 12.70 -1.87
CA LEU A 43 32.56 11.33 -1.80
C LEU A 43 31.69 11.12 -0.55
N GLU A 44 32.13 11.64 0.59
CA GLU A 44 31.35 11.54 1.84
C GLU A 44 30.04 12.32 1.73
N ILE A 45 30.08 13.55 1.22
CA ILE A 45 28.87 14.35 0.96
C ILE A 45 27.94 13.63 -0.03
N HIS A 46 28.49 13.10 -1.12
CA HIS A 46 27.69 12.32 -2.08
C HIS A 46 27.01 11.13 -1.41
N ALA A 47 27.73 10.37 -0.58
CA ALA A 47 27.21 9.21 0.12
C ALA A 47 26.11 9.59 1.14
N LEU A 48 26.28 10.71 1.86
CA LEU A 48 25.30 11.22 2.81
C LEU A 48 24.02 11.70 2.10
N VAL A 49 24.14 12.49 1.04
CA VAL A 49 23.01 13.01 0.26
C VAL A 49 22.29 11.84 -0.43
N ARG A 50 23.04 10.94 -1.08
CA ARG A 50 22.49 9.72 -1.67
C ARG A 50 21.75 8.87 -0.63
N GLY A 51 22.32 8.67 0.54
CA GLY A 51 21.67 7.94 1.64
C GLY A 51 20.37 8.58 2.09
N ALA A 52 20.35 9.92 2.19
CA ALA A 52 19.14 10.66 2.53
C ALA A 52 18.07 10.61 1.42
N MET A 53 18.48 10.58 0.14
CA MET A 53 17.56 10.49 -1.00
C MET A 53 17.01 9.09 -1.24
N VAL A 54 17.81 8.04 -0.94
CA VAL A 54 17.40 6.63 -1.10
C VAL A 54 16.49 6.18 0.04
N HIS A 55 16.50 6.86 1.19
CA HIS A 55 15.57 6.62 2.25
C HIS A 55 14.20 7.21 1.90
N ASP A 56 13.30 6.33 1.49
CA ASP A 56 11.88 6.60 1.26
C ASP A 56 11.50 7.34 -0.04
N GLN A 57 11.96 6.86 -1.21
CA GLN A 57 11.19 7.19 -2.41
C GLN A 57 9.89 6.38 -2.40
N ASP A 58 8.78 7.09 -2.19
CA ASP A 58 7.45 6.54 -2.40
C ASP A 58 7.35 6.02 -3.85
N ARG A 59 6.94 4.77 -4.00
CA ARG A 59 6.75 4.15 -5.31
C ARG A 59 5.29 3.86 -5.52
N ALA A 60 4.76 4.27 -6.66
CA ALA A 60 3.42 3.95 -7.06
C ALA A 60 3.41 3.16 -8.37
N SER A 61 2.60 2.13 -8.44
CA SER A 61 2.40 1.32 -9.64
C SER A 61 0.91 1.07 -9.87
N LEU A 62 0.48 1.10 -11.13
CA LEU A 62 -0.89 0.77 -11.49
C LEU A 62 -1.13 -0.73 -11.36
N VAL A 63 -2.33 -1.08 -10.89
CA VAL A 63 -2.90 -2.42 -10.96
C VAL A 63 -4.21 -2.37 -11.73
N VAL A 64 -4.51 -3.41 -12.48
CA VAL A 64 -5.65 -3.43 -13.41
C VAL A 64 -6.37 -4.76 -13.32
N THR A 65 -7.69 -4.72 -13.26
CA THR A 65 -8.53 -5.85 -13.66
C THR A 65 -9.09 -5.54 -15.04
N ALA A 66 -8.95 -6.44 -15.99
CA ALA A 66 -9.49 -6.30 -17.33
C ALA A 66 -9.79 -7.67 -17.91
N PRO A 67 -10.74 -7.78 -18.88
CA PRO A 67 -10.99 -9.03 -19.58
C PRO A 67 -9.71 -9.61 -20.19
N PRO A 68 -9.52 -10.93 -20.21
CA PRO A 68 -8.27 -11.59 -20.61
C PRO A 68 -7.87 -11.36 -22.09
N THR A 69 -8.71 -10.69 -22.87
CA THR A 69 -8.40 -10.29 -24.26
C THR A 69 -7.36 -9.17 -24.38
N PHE A 70 -7.01 -8.52 -23.28
CA PHE A 70 -6.04 -7.41 -23.27
C PHE A 70 -4.71 -7.87 -22.67
N ALA A 71 -3.69 -8.00 -23.52
CA ALA A 71 -2.31 -8.20 -23.08
C ALA A 71 -1.73 -6.89 -22.54
N MET A 72 -2.01 -6.58 -21.27
CA MET A 72 -1.43 -5.42 -20.61
C MET A 72 -0.12 -5.80 -19.92
N LYS A 73 0.89 -4.93 -20.00
CA LYS A 73 2.16 -5.07 -19.26
C LYS A 73 2.04 -4.65 -17.77
N THR A 74 0.82 -4.59 -17.25
CA THR A 74 0.49 -4.13 -15.89
C THR A 74 0.16 -5.33 -15.03
N ARG A 75 0.46 -5.28 -13.73
CA ARG A 75 0.02 -6.32 -12.78
C ARG A 75 -1.49 -6.34 -12.67
N THR A 76 -2.06 -7.53 -12.60
CA THR A 76 -3.49 -7.67 -12.32
C THR A 76 -3.77 -7.40 -10.84
N THR A 77 -4.97 -6.86 -10.55
CA THR A 77 -5.42 -6.60 -9.18
C THR A 77 -5.35 -7.87 -8.33
N LYS A 78 -5.77 -9.01 -8.88
CA LYS A 78 -5.69 -10.33 -8.23
C LYS A 78 -4.28 -10.67 -7.76
N ILE A 79 -3.31 -10.58 -8.66
CA ILE A 79 -1.91 -10.90 -8.34
C ILE A 79 -1.37 -9.94 -7.28
N ALA A 80 -1.66 -8.63 -7.40
CA ALA A 80 -1.23 -7.64 -6.42
C ALA A 80 -1.79 -7.93 -5.02
N VAL A 81 -3.09 -8.23 -4.92
CA VAL A 81 -3.74 -8.61 -3.64
C VAL A 81 -3.10 -9.86 -3.05
N GLN A 82 -2.90 -10.91 -3.84
CA GLN A 82 -2.31 -12.16 -3.39
C GLN A 82 -0.86 -11.96 -2.90
N GLU A 83 -0.03 -11.22 -3.64
CA GLU A 83 1.35 -10.93 -3.26
C GLU A 83 1.42 -10.11 -1.96
N MET A 84 0.60 -9.08 -1.82
CA MET A 84 0.56 -8.23 -0.63
C MET A 84 0.17 -9.04 0.61
N LEU A 85 -0.91 -9.82 0.54
CA LEU A 85 -1.35 -10.65 1.66
C LEU A 85 -0.33 -11.74 1.99
N ALA A 86 0.21 -12.43 0.99
CA ALA A 86 1.22 -13.46 1.18
C ALA A 86 2.53 -12.91 1.73
N GLY A 87 2.91 -11.68 1.34
CA GLY A 87 4.12 -10.99 1.78
C GLY A 87 4.05 -10.42 3.21
N ALA A 88 2.85 -10.26 3.78
CA ALA A 88 2.64 -9.66 5.09
C ALA A 88 3.41 -10.36 6.22
N LYS A 89 4.08 -9.57 7.08
CA LYS A 89 4.92 -10.07 8.18
C LYS A 89 4.44 -9.63 9.57
N SER A 90 3.82 -8.45 9.67
CA SER A 90 3.43 -7.86 10.97
C SER A 90 1.96 -7.47 11.02
N SER A 91 1.42 -6.83 9.97
CA SER A 91 0.04 -6.33 10.00
C SER A 91 -0.61 -6.32 8.63
N ILE A 92 -1.94 -6.49 8.63
CA ILE A 92 -2.80 -6.33 7.47
C ILE A 92 -4.02 -5.52 7.92
N LEU A 93 -4.33 -4.43 7.21
CA LEU A 93 -5.60 -3.76 7.24
C LEU A 93 -6.28 -3.95 5.90
N LEU A 94 -7.53 -4.37 5.87
CA LEU A 94 -8.27 -4.50 4.62
C LEU A 94 -9.74 -4.16 4.81
N THR A 95 -10.38 -3.75 3.70
CA THR A 95 -11.81 -3.42 3.64
C THR A 95 -12.55 -4.38 2.73
N GLY A 96 -13.80 -4.70 3.05
CA GLY A 96 -14.69 -5.52 2.24
C GLY A 96 -16.07 -4.86 2.09
N TYR A 97 -16.40 -4.42 0.86
CA TYR A 97 -17.72 -3.88 0.53
C TYR A 97 -18.66 -4.98 0.01
N SER A 98 -18.18 -5.76 -0.95
CA SER A 98 -18.92 -6.87 -1.53
C SER A 98 -17.98 -8.06 -1.65
N LEU A 99 -18.29 -9.11 -0.92
CA LEU A 99 -17.56 -10.36 -0.90
C LEU A 99 -18.40 -11.44 -1.59
N SER A 100 -17.75 -12.36 -2.27
CA SER A 100 -18.40 -13.49 -2.94
C SER A 100 -17.72 -14.79 -2.54
N GLY A 101 -18.23 -15.93 -2.99
CA GLY A 101 -17.58 -17.22 -2.79
C GLY A 101 -16.13 -17.31 -3.26
N TYR A 102 -15.73 -16.42 -4.20
CA TYR A 102 -14.35 -16.23 -4.64
C TYR A 102 -13.41 -15.75 -3.51
N PHE A 103 -13.96 -15.11 -2.49
CA PHE A 103 -13.21 -14.67 -1.32
C PHE A 103 -12.62 -15.82 -0.48
N GLY A 104 -13.08 -17.08 -0.70
CA GLY A 104 -12.66 -18.24 0.09
C GLY A 104 -11.13 -18.42 0.16
N ASP A 105 -10.44 -18.32 -0.98
CA ASP A 105 -8.96 -18.47 -1.04
C ASP A 105 -8.25 -17.31 -0.30
N LEU A 106 -8.77 -16.10 -0.39
CA LEU A 106 -8.25 -14.94 0.35
C LEU A 106 -8.51 -15.10 1.84
N ALA A 107 -9.67 -15.62 2.24
CA ALA A 107 -9.99 -15.92 3.63
C ALA A 107 -9.00 -16.92 4.22
N ASP A 108 -8.63 -17.96 3.50
CA ASP A 108 -7.63 -18.94 3.93
C ASP A 108 -6.25 -18.30 4.15
N CYS A 109 -5.83 -17.43 3.24
CA CYS A 109 -4.60 -16.68 3.39
C CYS A 109 -4.64 -15.78 4.64
N ILE A 110 -5.71 -15.02 4.85
CA ILE A 110 -5.90 -14.14 6.01
C ILE A 110 -5.87 -14.93 7.32
N ILE A 111 -6.56 -16.06 7.39
CA ILE A 111 -6.58 -16.94 8.55
C ILE A 111 -5.16 -17.46 8.83
N SER A 112 -4.48 -17.99 7.83
CA SER A 112 -3.10 -18.49 7.96
C SER A 112 -2.15 -17.40 8.47
N LYS A 113 -2.28 -16.17 7.97
CA LYS A 113 -1.47 -15.02 8.44
C LYS A 113 -1.77 -14.69 9.90
N SER A 114 -3.04 -14.65 10.28
CA SER A 114 -3.41 -14.38 11.68
C SER A 114 -2.89 -15.48 12.63
N GLN A 115 -2.94 -16.73 12.22
CA GLN A 115 -2.42 -17.86 12.98
C GLN A 115 -0.87 -17.83 13.11
N SER A 116 -0.17 -17.25 12.15
CA SER A 116 1.27 -17.01 12.22
C SER A 116 1.68 -15.72 12.95
N GLY A 117 0.72 -15.04 13.58
CA GLY A 117 1.00 -13.87 14.43
C GLY A 117 0.94 -12.52 13.71
N VAL A 118 0.52 -12.49 12.43
CA VAL A 118 0.25 -11.24 11.73
C VAL A 118 -1.05 -10.64 12.26
N PHE A 119 -1.01 -9.35 12.64
CA PHE A 119 -2.19 -8.66 13.17
C PHE A 119 -3.10 -8.19 12.04
N VAL A 120 -4.28 -8.76 11.92
CA VAL A 120 -5.25 -8.46 10.85
C VAL A 120 -6.42 -7.65 11.40
N LYS A 121 -6.69 -6.50 10.76
CA LYS A 121 -7.91 -5.69 10.92
C LYS A 121 -8.73 -5.79 9.64
N PHE A 122 -9.90 -6.39 9.71
CA PHE A 122 -10.82 -6.48 8.60
C PHE A 122 -12.04 -5.61 8.84
N PHE A 123 -12.20 -4.58 8.03
CA PHE A 123 -13.37 -3.71 8.04
C PHE A 123 -14.35 -4.16 6.96
N VAL A 124 -15.56 -4.48 7.32
CA VAL A 124 -16.58 -5.05 6.42
C VAL A 124 -17.83 -4.18 6.40
N ASN A 125 -18.45 -4.06 5.24
CA ASN A 125 -19.73 -3.38 5.10
C ASN A 125 -20.87 -4.37 5.30
N ASP A 126 -21.70 -4.14 6.30
CA ASP A 126 -22.90 -4.94 6.60
C ASP A 126 -22.64 -6.45 6.53
N ILE A 127 -21.99 -6.97 7.57
CA ILE A 127 -21.48 -8.34 7.63
C ILE A 127 -22.59 -9.38 7.40
N ASP A 128 -23.82 -9.08 7.81
CA ASP A 128 -24.98 -9.96 7.65
C ASP A 128 -25.36 -10.16 6.17
N SER A 129 -24.98 -9.20 5.32
CA SER A 129 -25.21 -9.26 3.87
C SER A 129 -24.11 -9.99 3.10
N GLN A 130 -22.97 -10.32 3.74
CA GLN A 130 -21.83 -10.93 3.06
C GLN A 130 -21.92 -12.46 3.03
N THR A 131 -21.71 -13.04 1.85
CA THR A 131 -21.63 -14.49 1.68
C THR A 131 -20.21 -14.99 1.89
N GLY A 132 -20.05 -16.13 2.60
CA GLY A 132 -18.76 -16.78 2.80
C GLY A 132 -17.87 -16.16 3.90
N PHE A 133 -18.42 -15.26 4.71
CA PHE A 133 -17.68 -14.61 5.80
C PHE A 133 -17.62 -15.47 7.08
N ASP A 134 -18.51 -16.45 7.22
CA ASP A 134 -18.60 -17.34 8.39
C ASP A 134 -17.28 -18.01 8.76
N LYS A 135 -16.47 -18.31 7.75
CA LYS A 135 -15.15 -18.93 7.94
C LYS A 135 -14.23 -18.00 8.73
N LEU A 136 -14.13 -16.72 8.36
CA LEU A 136 -13.34 -15.73 9.07
C LEU A 136 -13.85 -15.49 10.49
N LEU A 137 -15.16 -15.44 10.69
CA LEU A 137 -15.77 -15.24 11.99
C LEU A 137 -15.38 -16.34 13.00
N ARG A 138 -15.17 -17.57 12.56
CA ARG A 138 -14.71 -18.68 13.42
C ARG A 138 -13.28 -18.51 13.92
N TYR A 139 -12.46 -17.73 13.22
CA TYR A 139 -11.05 -17.50 13.55
C TYR A 139 -10.80 -16.12 14.14
N LYS A 140 -11.85 -15.32 14.37
CA LYS A 140 -11.71 -14.03 15.06
C LYS A 140 -11.06 -14.22 16.43
N GLY A 141 -10.21 -13.30 16.83
CA GLY A 141 -9.49 -13.38 18.08
C GLY A 141 -8.40 -12.32 18.22
N ARG A 142 -7.33 -12.67 18.94
CA ARG A 142 -6.25 -11.73 19.22
C ARG A 142 -5.62 -11.13 17.97
N PHE A 143 -5.35 -11.95 16.96
CA PHE A 143 -4.65 -11.54 15.73
C PHE A 143 -5.57 -11.32 14.52
N LEU A 144 -6.86 -11.62 14.64
CA LEU A 144 -7.85 -11.34 13.60
C LEU A 144 -9.02 -10.57 14.22
N LYS A 145 -9.04 -9.28 13.98
CA LYS A 145 -10.11 -8.37 14.40
C LYS A 145 -11.00 -8.06 13.21
N ILE A 146 -12.30 -8.15 13.41
CA ILE A 146 -13.32 -7.90 12.40
C ILE A 146 -14.19 -6.77 12.89
N TYR A 147 -14.40 -5.79 12.04
CA TYR A 147 -15.16 -4.57 12.35
C TYR A 147 -16.25 -4.38 11.32
N ASP A 148 -17.48 -4.35 11.77
CA ASP A 148 -18.67 -4.17 10.93
C ASP A 148 -19.05 -2.70 10.83
N TYR A 149 -19.40 -2.25 9.61
CA TYR A 149 -20.03 -0.98 9.34
C TYR A 149 -21.50 -1.20 9.02
N LYS A 150 -22.36 -0.68 9.88
CA LYS A 150 -23.80 -0.73 9.69
C LYS A 150 -24.41 0.61 10.11
N ASN A 151 -24.99 1.33 9.17
CA ASN A 151 -25.66 2.59 9.46
C ASN A 151 -27.18 2.36 9.49
N ALA A 152 -27.77 2.48 10.67
CA ALA A 152 -29.21 2.29 10.86
C ALA A 152 -30.04 3.49 10.40
N GLU A 153 -29.45 4.70 10.39
CA GLU A 153 -30.12 5.95 10.04
C GLU A 153 -30.12 6.21 8.54
N ASP A 154 -29.01 5.87 7.86
CA ASP A 154 -28.86 6.02 6.43
C ASP A 154 -28.45 4.71 5.77
N LYS A 155 -29.44 4.02 5.19
CA LYS A 155 -29.23 2.74 4.50
C LYS A 155 -28.42 2.85 3.18
N MET A 156 -28.23 4.07 2.69
CA MET A 156 -27.40 4.32 1.48
C MET A 156 -25.93 4.55 1.81
N ALA A 157 -25.65 4.91 3.07
CA ALA A 157 -24.28 5.04 3.55
C ALA A 157 -23.62 3.67 3.65
N ALA A 158 -22.41 3.54 3.13
CA ALA A 158 -21.70 2.27 3.05
C ALA A 158 -20.19 2.45 3.21
N LEU A 159 -19.52 1.46 3.76
CA LEU A 159 -18.06 1.34 3.64
C LEU A 159 -17.71 0.95 2.20
N HIS A 160 -17.58 1.92 1.31
CA HIS A 160 -17.33 1.67 -0.12
C HIS A 160 -15.83 1.73 -0.49
N ALA A 161 -14.95 2.01 0.47
CA ALA A 161 -13.50 1.97 0.26
C ALA A 161 -13.01 0.56 -0.06
N LYS A 162 -12.10 0.43 -1.03
CA LYS A 162 -11.41 -0.83 -1.36
C LYS A 162 -9.93 -0.60 -1.14
N VAL A 163 -9.48 -0.94 0.06
CA VAL A 163 -8.14 -0.66 0.55
C VAL A 163 -7.55 -1.91 1.19
N ILE A 164 -6.28 -2.14 0.90
CA ILE A 164 -5.45 -3.11 1.61
C ILE A 164 -4.16 -2.39 2.00
N SER A 165 -3.82 -2.38 3.29
CA SER A 165 -2.54 -1.87 3.78
C SER A 165 -1.79 -2.99 4.49
N VAL A 166 -0.50 -3.14 4.22
CA VAL A 166 0.33 -4.23 4.73
C VAL A 166 1.58 -3.67 5.37
N ASP A 167 1.86 -4.15 6.59
CA ASP A 167 3.08 -3.87 7.37
C ASP A 167 3.37 -2.37 7.57
N GLN A 168 2.34 -1.52 7.45
CA GLN A 168 2.44 -0.05 7.49
C GLN A 168 3.48 0.51 6.50
N ARG A 169 3.62 -0.13 5.35
CA ARG A 169 4.59 0.21 4.30
C ARG A 169 4.00 0.25 2.91
N GLU A 170 3.00 -0.56 2.69
CA GLU A 170 2.45 -0.78 1.37
C GLU A 170 0.92 -0.69 1.41
N THR A 171 0.35 0.06 0.48
CA THR A 171 -1.09 0.26 0.38
C THR A 171 -1.57 0.04 -1.04
N LEU A 172 -2.63 -0.73 -1.21
CA LEU A 172 -3.41 -0.83 -2.44
C LEU A 172 -4.71 -0.06 -2.25
N ILE A 173 -4.96 0.90 -3.13
CA ILE A 173 -6.25 1.58 -3.27
C ILE A 173 -6.79 1.26 -4.66
N THR A 174 -8.01 0.74 -4.74
CA THR A 174 -8.57 0.26 -6.01
C THR A 174 -10.07 0.47 -6.08
N SER A 175 -10.64 0.43 -7.27
CA SER A 175 -12.08 0.32 -7.47
C SER A 175 -12.60 -1.11 -7.32
N ALA A 176 -11.72 -2.11 -7.38
CA ALA A 176 -12.04 -3.53 -7.37
C ALA A 176 -12.50 -4.04 -5.99
N ASN A 177 -13.66 -4.66 -5.92
CA ASN A 177 -14.09 -5.42 -4.76
C ASN A 177 -13.28 -6.74 -4.61
N LEU A 178 -13.27 -7.32 -3.41
CA LEU A 178 -12.73 -8.66 -3.14
C LEU A 178 -13.72 -9.77 -3.58
N SER A 179 -14.19 -9.66 -4.81
CA SER A 179 -15.14 -10.56 -5.45
C SER A 179 -14.58 -11.02 -6.80
N TYR A 180 -15.19 -12.04 -7.40
CA TYR A 180 -14.80 -12.52 -8.74
C TYR A 180 -14.80 -11.36 -9.76
N HIS A 181 -15.88 -10.60 -9.83
CA HIS A 181 -16.00 -9.50 -10.80
C HIS A 181 -14.94 -8.42 -10.58
N GLY A 182 -14.68 -8.03 -9.34
CA GLY A 182 -13.66 -7.06 -9.02
C GLY A 182 -12.24 -7.53 -9.34
N GLN A 183 -11.97 -8.82 -9.19
CA GLN A 183 -10.62 -9.36 -9.35
C GLN A 183 -10.33 -9.88 -10.78
N GLU A 184 -11.36 -10.29 -11.54
CA GLU A 184 -11.20 -10.95 -12.84
C GLU A 184 -12.21 -10.49 -13.91
N GLY A 185 -13.43 -10.07 -13.55
CA GLY A 185 -14.53 -9.91 -14.50
C GLY A 185 -14.76 -8.50 -15.03
N ASN A 186 -14.51 -7.48 -14.22
CA ASN A 186 -14.76 -6.08 -14.58
C ASN A 186 -13.52 -5.41 -15.21
N ILE A 187 -13.69 -4.14 -15.60
CA ILE A 187 -12.57 -3.22 -15.81
C ILE A 187 -12.43 -2.40 -14.54
N GLU A 188 -11.34 -2.62 -13.80
CA GLU A 188 -11.04 -1.95 -12.55
C GLU A 188 -9.62 -1.40 -12.57
N LEU A 189 -9.41 -0.28 -11.90
CA LEU A 189 -8.12 0.37 -11.76
C LEU A 189 -7.79 0.57 -10.29
N GLY A 190 -6.51 0.47 -9.98
CA GLY A 190 -6.00 0.76 -8.66
C GLY A 190 -4.53 1.16 -8.70
N THR A 191 -4.05 1.59 -7.55
CA THR A 191 -2.65 1.95 -7.34
C THR A 191 -2.10 1.23 -6.13
N ARG A 192 -1.01 0.50 -6.33
CA ARG A 192 -0.17 -0.05 -5.28
C ARG A 192 0.91 0.96 -4.96
N ILE A 193 0.97 1.39 -3.70
CA ILE A 193 1.82 2.47 -3.20
C ILE A 193 2.72 1.89 -2.13
N GLU A 194 4.02 1.94 -2.35
CA GLU A 194 5.04 1.64 -1.35
C GLU A 194 5.41 2.96 -0.66
N SER A 195 4.73 3.29 0.43
CA SER A 195 4.92 4.51 1.22
C SER A 195 4.48 4.26 2.66
N LYS A 196 5.40 4.47 3.59
CA LYS A 196 5.08 4.39 5.03
C LYS A 196 4.13 5.49 5.46
N GLU A 197 4.27 6.67 4.87
CA GLU A 197 3.43 7.81 5.17
C GLU A 197 1.99 7.55 4.77
N ILE A 198 1.74 7.11 3.53
CA ILE A 198 0.40 6.78 3.04
C ILE A 198 -0.19 5.60 3.82
N ALA A 199 0.59 4.56 4.08
CA ALA A 199 0.13 3.42 4.87
C ALA A 199 -0.27 3.84 6.29
N LYS A 200 0.51 4.74 6.92
CA LYS A 200 0.17 5.30 8.22
C LYS A 200 -1.09 6.16 8.17
N GLN A 201 -1.26 7.01 7.16
CA GLN A 201 -2.48 7.81 6.99
C GLN A 201 -3.73 6.93 6.89
N VAL A 202 -3.66 5.82 6.14
CA VAL A 202 -4.75 4.84 6.06
C VAL A 202 -5.05 4.23 7.43
N GLU A 203 -4.04 3.77 8.16
CA GLU A 203 -4.22 3.23 9.52
C GLU A 203 -4.82 4.26 10.48
N ASP A 204 -4.36 5.51 10.41
CA ASP A 204 -4.85 6.61 11.25
C ASP A 204 -6.33 6.90 10.97
N VAL A 205 -6.75 6.94 9.70
CA VAL A 205 -8.16 7.13 9.32
C VAL A 205 -9.05 6.03 9.93
N PHE A 206 -8.72 4.76 9.74
CA PHE A 206 -9.53 3.67 10.28
C PHE A 206 -9.48 3.61 11.81
N THR A 207 -8.36 3.98 12.42
CA THR A 207 -8.24 4.10 13.87
C THR A 207 -9.15 5.21 14.42
N LEU A 208 -9.18 6.38 13.80
CA LEU A 208 -10.09 7.47 14.18
C LEU A 208 -11.56 7.08 14.03
N LEU A 209 -11.93 6.36 12.96
CA LEU A 209 -13.28 5.86 12.75
C LEU A 209 -13.69 4.82 13.81
N LEU A 210 -12.76 4.00 14.29
CA LEU A 210 -13.00 3.10 15.42
C LEU A 210 -13.24 3.88 16.72
N PHE A 211 -12.41 4.88 17.04
CA PHE A 211 -12.62 5.73 18.22
C PHE A 211 -13.95 6.50 18.17
N ALA A 212 -14.35 6.93 16.97
CA ALA A 212 -15.65 7.57 16.74
C ALA A 212 -16.84 6.60 16.78
N LYS A 213 -16.59 5.29 17.03
CA LYS A 213 -17.62 4.23 17.07
C LYS A 213 -18.41 4.09 15.76
N VAL A 214 -17.79 4.44 14.64
CA VAL A 214 -18.35 4.23 13.29
C VAL A 214 -18.39 2.75 12.94
N PHE A 215 -17.45 1.98 13.47
CA PHE A 215 -17.36 0.52 13.32
C PHE A 215 -17.62 -0.18 14.65
N HIS A 216 -18.19 -1.37 14.58
CA HIS A 216 -18.42 -2.24 15.74
C HIS A 216 -17.54 -3.50 15.61
N GLU A 217 -16.77 -3.83 16.65
CA GLU A 217 -16.04 -5.10 16.70
C GLU A 217 -17.04 -6.26 16.86
N VAL A 218 -16.90 -7.30 16.03
CA VAL A 218 -17.80 -8.44 15.93
C VAL A 218 -17.29 -9.62 16.77
#